data_bd9c94835885d0020a522d2e9f56efcb
#
_entry.id   bd9c94835885d0020a522d2e9f56efcb
#
_cell.length_a   1.000
_cell.length_b   1.000
_cell.length_c   1.000
_cell.angle_alpha   90.00
_cell.angle_beta   90.00
_cell.angle_gamma   90.00
#
_symmetry.space_group_name_H-M   'P 1'
#
loop_
_entity.id
_entity.type
_entity.pdbx_description
1 polymer ?
#
loop_
_entity_poly.entity_id
_entity_poly.type
_entity_poly.pdbx_seq_one_letter_code
_entity_poly.pdbx_strand_id
1 'polypeptide(L)'
;STQELAPEIRTKIESELGDLLFAIGNVAYFLHVNPEDALRTMLARFSKRFRHVEKRAKESGRALKEMSLAEMDVFWAEAKRL
;
A
#
# COMPACT_ATOMS: atom_id res chain seq x y z
N SER A 1 -14.18 13.23 2.13
CA SER A 1 -15.11 12.35 2.84
C SER A 1 -15.32 11.08 2.04
N THR A 2 -15.31 9.97 2.71
CA THR A 2 -15.60 8.70 2.09
C THR A 2 -17.10 8.50 2.02
N GLN A 3 -17.60 8.24 0.82
CA GLN A 3 -19.00 7.87 0.67
C GLN A 3 -19.14 6.42 1.13
N GLU A 4 -20.15 6.17 1.95
CA GLU A 4 -20.44 4.82 2.37
C GLU A 4 -21.05 4.05 1.21
N LEU A 5 -20.58 2.84 1.00
CA LEU A 5 -21.12 1.95 -0.02
C LEU A 5 -22.47 1.41 0.43
N ALA A 6 -23.39 1.25 -0.53
CA ALA A 6 -24.64 0.58 -0.24
C ALA A 6 -24.35 -0.85 0.27
N PRO A 7 -25.16 -1.37 1.22
CA PRO A 7 -24.89 -2.69 1.80
C PRO A 7 -24.74 -3.81 0.78
N GLU A 8 -25.52 -3.80 -0.28
CA GLU A 8 -25.46 -4.83 -1.33
C GLU A 8 -24.14 -4.77 -2.09
N ILE A 9 -23.66 -3.55 -2.36
CA ILE A 9 -22.39 -3.34 -3.06
C ILE A 9 -21.23 -3.73 -2.16
N ARG A 10 -21.32 -3.37 -0.89
CA ARG A 10 -20.29 -3.74 0.10
C ARG A 10 -20.15 -5.26 0.21
N THR A 11 -21.26 -5.97 0.29
CA THR A 11 -21.25 -7.44 0.38
C THR A 11 -20.61 -8.06 -0.85
N LYS A 12 -20.92 -7.52 -2.02
CA LYS A 12 -20.34 -8.02 -3.26
C LYS A 12 -18.82 -7.77 -3.30
N ILE A 13 -18.38 -6.59 -2.88
CA ILE A 13 -16.96 -6.26 -2.83
C ILE A 13 -16.21 -7.16 -1.84
N GLU A 14 -16.81 -7.42 -0.68
CA GLU A 14 -16.22 -8.32 0.30
C GLU A 14 -16.04 -9.72 -0.27
N SER A 15 -17.03 -10.20 -1.01
CA SER A 15 -16.95 -11.51 -1.65
C SER A 15 -15.82 -11.56 -2.67
N GLU A 16 -15.72 -10.53 -3.52
CA GLU A 16 -14.65 -10.47 -4.52
C GLU A 16 -13.27 -10.35 -3.90
N LEU A 17 -13.15 -9.58 -2.81
CA LEU A 17 -11.89 -9.49 -2.08
C LEU A 17 -11.51 -10.83 -1.47
N GLY A 18 -12.50 -11.56 -0.92
CA GLY A 18 -12.26 -12.88 -0.38
C GLY A 18 -11.74 -13.84 -1.44
N ASP A 19 -12.35 -13.81 -2.62
CA ASP A 19 -11.92 -14.65 -3.74
C ASP A 19 -10.50 -14.32 -4.17
N LEU A 20 -10.16 -13.04 -4.20
CA LEU A 20 -8.82 -12.60 -4.57
C LEU A 20 -7.79 -13.05 -3.55
N LEU A 21 -8.08 -12.90 -2.27
CA LEU A 21 -7.19 -13.37 -1.21
C LEU A 21 -6.99 -14.88 -1.27
N PHE A 22 -8.04 -15.61 -1.56
CA PHE A 22 -7.97 -17.07 -1.72
C PHE A 22 -7.06 -17.44 -2.90
N ALA A 23 -7.20 -16.74 -4.03
CA ALA A 23 -6.35 -16.97 -5.19
C ALA A 23 -4.88 -16.69 -4.87
N ILE A 24 -4.60 -15.62 -4.14
CA ILE A 24 -3.24 -15.28 -3.70
C ILE A 24 -2.69 -16.39 -2.81
N GLY A 25 -3.49 -16.88 -1.87
CA GLY A 25 -3.10 -17.98 -0.99
C GLY A 25 -2.74 -19.24 -1.76
N ASN A 26 -3.52 -19.55 -2.79
CA ASN A 26 -3.26 -20.71 -3.64
C ASN A 26 -1.94 -20.57 -4.39
N VAL A 27 -1.67 -19.41 -4.96
CA VAL A 27 -0.41 -19.15 -5.67
C VAL A 27 0.77 -19.31 -4.70
N ALA A 28 0.66 -18.73 -3.50
CA ALA A 28 1.70 -18.85 -2.49
C ALA A 28 1.93 -20.31 -2.10
N TYR A 29 0.86 -21.08 -1.95
CA TYR A 29 0.95 -22.49 -1.61
C TYR A 29 1.74 -23.28 -2.68
N PHE A 30 1.39 -23.07 -3.94
CA PHE A 30 2.08 -23.79 -5.04
C PHE A 30 3.54 -23.39 -5.18
N LEU A 31 3.88 -22.14 -4.83
CA LEU A 31 5.25 -21.66 -4.92
C LEU A 31 6.06 -21.88 -3.64
N HIS A 32 5.46 -22.47 -2.62
CA HIS A 32 6.09 -22.68 -1.31
C HIS A 32 6.57 -21.37 -0.68
N VAL A 33 5.77 -20.30 -0.83
CA VAL A 33 6.03 -19.00 -0.25
C VAL A 33 5.00 -18.73 0.84
N ASN A 34 5.46 -18.26 1.99
CA ASN A 34 4.53 -17.86 3.06
C ASN A 34 4.00 -16.45 2.76
N PRO A 35 2.68 -16.31 2.49
CA PRO A 35 2.13 -15.01 2.12
C PRO A 35 2.19 -13.98 3.25
N GLU A 36 2.13 -14.40 4.51
CA GLU A 36 2.25 -13.49 5.64
C GLU A 36 3.65 -12.91 5.73
N ASP A 37 4.67 -13.74 5.51
CA ASP A 37 6.06 -13.26 5.49
C ASP A 37 6.30 -12.30 4.33
N ALA A 38 5.74 -12.61 3.17
CA ALA A 38 5.83 -11.73 2.00
C ALA A 38 5.21 -10.36 2.30
N LEU A 39 4.05 -10.35 2.95
CA LEU A 39 3.39 -9.11 3.33
C LEU A 39 4.21 -8.34 4.38
N ARG A 40 4.75 -9.04 5.36
CA ARG A 40 5.58 -8.41 6.41
C ARG A 40 6.81 -7.74 5.81
N THR A 41 7.46 -8.40 4.86
CA THR A 41 8.62 -7.84 4.15
C THR A 41 8.23 -6.58 3.37
N MET A 42 7.08 -6.64 2.69
CA MET A 42 6.58 -5.49 1.93
C MET A 42 6.27 -4.31 2.84
N LEU A 43 5.62 -4.57 3.98
CA LEU A 43 5.27 -3.50 4.92
C LEU A 43 6.51 -2.83 5.52
N ALA A 44 7.54 -3.60 5.82
CA ALA A 44 8.81 -3.05 6.32
C ALA A 44 9.44 -2.13 5.27
N ARG A 45 9.46 -2.57 4.02
CA ARG A 45 9.98 -1.78 2.90
C ARG A 45 9.15 -0.53 2.66
N PHE A 46 7.82 -0.65 2.70
CA PHE A 46 6.92 0.48 2.55
C PHE A 46 7.16 1.53 3.64
N SER A 47 7.25 1.08 4.91
CA SER A 47 7.48 1.99 6.04
C SER A 47 8.77 2.78 5.88
N LYS A 48 9.85 2.11 5.44
CA LYS A 48 11.14 2.76 5.21
C LYS A 48 11.03 3.83 4.14
N ARG A 49 10.36 3.51 3.03
CA ARG A 49 10.19 4.45 1.92
C ARG A 49 9.29 5.62 2.30
N PHE A 50 8.23 5.34 3.05
CA PHE A 50 7.31 6.38 3.50
C PHE A 50 8.00 7.37 4.43
N ARG A 51 8.88 6.89 5.31
CA ARG A 51 9.68 7.76 6.18
C ARG A 51 10.55 8.70 5.36
N HIS A 52 11.10 8.21 4.25
CA HIS A 52 11.87 9.07 3.35
C HIS A 52 11.00 10.17 2.75
N VAL A 53 9.79 9.82 2.31
CA VAL A 53 8.84 10.82 1.77
C VAL A 53 8.51 11.87 2.83
N GLU A 54 8.23 11.44 4.06
CA GLU A 54 7.96 12.34 5.17
C GLU A 54 9.13 13.28 5.44
N LYS A 55 10.34 12.73 5.45
CA LYS A 55 11.56 13.50 5.66
C LYS A 55 11.73 14.57 4.58
N ARG A 56 11.56 14.18 3.33
CA ARG A 56 11.70 15.12 2.22
C ARG A 56 10.62 16.20 2.23
N ALA A 57 9.39 15.84 2.59
CA ALA A 57 8.31 16.81 2.74
C ALA A 57 8.68 17.84 3.80
N LYS A 58 9.16 17.37 4.95
CA LYS A 58 9.57 18.25 6.04
C LYS A 58 10.71 19.18 5.63
N GLU A 59 11.70 18.64 4.92
CA GLU A 59 12.83 19.44 4.43
C GLU A 59 12.37 20.52 3.45
N SER A 60 11.31 20.27 2.69
CA SER A 60 10.77 21.25 1.76
C SER A 60 9.80 22.24 2.44
N GLY A 61 9.59 22.10 3.74
CA GLY A 61 8.71 23.00 4.50
C GLY A 61 7.23 22.80 4.26
N ARG A 62 6.85 21.63 3.74
CA ARG A 62 5.45 21.34 3.39
C ARG A 62 4.94 20.13 4.17
N ALA A 63 3.66 20.21 4.57
CA ALA A 63 2.99 19.05 5.14
C ALA A 63 2.62 18.08 4.03
N LEU A 64 2.60 16.77 4.33
CA LEU A 64 2.23 15.75 3.35
C LEU A 64 0.87 16.03 2.71
N LYS A 65 -0.09 16.47 3.50
CA LYS A 65 -1.45 16.75 3.01
C LYS A 65 -1.50 17.90 2.01
N GLU A 66 -0.45 18.72 1.95
CA GLU A 66 -0.36 19.85 1.02
C GLU A 66 0.31 19.45 -0.29
N MET A 67 0.88 18.24 -0.34
CA MET A 67 1.61 17.77 -1.51
C MET A 67 0.69 17.06 -2.48
N SER A 68 0.94 17.25 -3.77
CA SER A 68 0.24 16.49 -4.80
C SER A 68 0.80 15.07 -4.87
N LEU A 69 0.05 14.17 -5.50
CA LEU A 69 0.54 12.81 -5.74
C LEU A 69 1.82 12.83 -6.58
N ALA A 70 1.90 13.72 -7.56
CA ALA A 70 3.10 13.83 -8.40
C ALA A 70 4.33 14.20 -7.58
N GLU A 71 4.19 15.12 -6.63
CA GLU A 71 5.30 15.51 -5.74
C GLU A 71 5.71 14.36 -4.84
N MET A 72 4.74 13.65 -4.26
CA MET A 72 5.03 12.49 -3.42
C MET A 72 5.70 11.37 -4.23
N ASP A 73 5.30 11.18 -5.48
CA ASP A 73 5.89 10.17 -6.36
C ASP A 73 7.36 10.43 -6.62
N VAL A 74 7.77 11.70 -6.72
CA VAL A 74 9.19 12.05 -6.88
C VAL A 74 9.98 11.56 -5.68
N PHE A 75 9.51 11.84 -4.47
CA PHE A 75 10.17 11.41 -3.25
C PHE A 75 10.13 9.89 -3.07
N TRP A 76 9.04 9.26 -3.51
CA TRP A 76 8.91 7.82 -3.47
C TRP A 76 9.92 7.15 -4.41
N ALA A 77 10.11 7.71 -5.61
CA ALA A 77 11.10 7.22 -6.55
C ALA A 77 12.51 7.34 -5.98
N GLU A 78 12.82 8.43 -5.26
CA GLU A 78 14.08 8.56 -4.54
C GLU A 78 14.26 7.45 -3.52
N ALA A 79 13.21 7.19 -2.76
CA ALA A 79 13.23 6.17 -1.70
C ALA A 79 13.56 4.78 -2.24
N LYS A 80 13.09 4.47 -3.44
CA LYS A 80 13.35 3.18 -4.07
C LYS A 80 14.82 2.95 -4.41
N ARG A 81 15.60 4.01 -4.46
CA ARG A 81 17.03 3.95 -4.78
C ARG A 81 17.93 3.91 -3.55
N LEU A 82 17.35 3.98 -2.38
CA LEU A 82 18.10 3.93 -1.12
C LEU A 82 18.51 2.52 -0.72
#